data_b559496ac9b7597851d35db5308aecdf
#
_entry.id   b559496ac9b7597851d35db5308aecdf
#
_cell.length_a   1.000
_cell.length_b   1.000
_cell.length_c   1.000
_cell.angle_alpha   90.00
_cell.angle_beta   90.00
_cell.angle_gamma   90.00
#
_symmetry.space_group_name_H-M   'P 1'
#
loop_
_entity.id
_entity.type
_entity.pdbx_description
1 polymer ?
#
loop_
_entity_poly.entity_id
_entity_poly.type
_entity_poly.pdbx_seq_one_letter_code
_entity_poly.pdbx_strand_id
1 'polypeptide(L)'
;FMPVPIKFGTRTETLPKPEDAKEEDPAPTQEVDDIINNPTPAWTKKPSDLKDEDYKAFYRELYPMQFEEPLFHIHLNVDYPFNLTGILYFPKLNQDLAMQKDRIQLYQNQVYITDNVEGIVPEFLTMLRGVIDSPDIPLNVSRSYLQADGAVKKISSYITRKVGDKLNSLFKEDRENFEKKWNDIKIVIEYGMLSEDKFFEKADGFALYPTVDGAYYTFSELQEKVKDSQTDKDDKLVLLYASDKEGQHSYIEAAKAKGYQVLMMDSPIVSHLMQKLETSKEKISFARVDADHLDKLIQKEETQISKLSDEEKDKLKGQVEEVLGEKSSYMVQMEAMDSNASPFMITEPEFMRRMKEMQQSGGGGMFGMGNMPDMYNLVVNTNHPLMGEILNTKTSKKRIRLINQCLDLARLSKGLLKGEELTSFIHRSYDMVK
;
A
#
# COMPACT_ATOMS: atom_id res chain seq x y z
N PHE A 1 -3.74 25.26 -26.21
CA PHE A 1 -5.22 25.10 -26.22
C PHE A 1 -5.96 26.44 -26.11
N MET A 2 -5.69 27.40 -26.99
CA MET A 2 -6.45 28.66 -26.98
C MET A 2 -7.79 28.49 -27.74
N PRO A 3 -8.89 29.17 -27.34
CA PRO A 3 -10.20 29.00 -27.96
C PRO A 3 -10.30 29.58 -29.37
N VAL A 4 -9.26 30.34 -29.79
CA VAL A 4 -9.20 30.93 -31.15
C VAL A 4 -8.15 30.15 -31.94
N PRO A 5 -8.48 29.68 -33.17
CA PRO A 5 -7.51 29.00 -34.01
C PRO A 5 -6.37 29.94 -34.41
N ILE A 6 -5.14 29.50 -34.25
CA ILE A 6 -3.93 30.23 -34.60
C ILE A 6 -3.35 29.62 -35.87
N LYS A 7 -3.37 30.36 -36.95
CA LYS A 7 -2.81 30.00 -38.25
C LYS A 7 -1.33 30.31 -38.31
N PHE A 8 -0.50 29.32 -38.70
CA PHE A 8 0.92 29.52 -38.99
C PHE A 8 1.30 28.89 -40.34
N GLY A 9 1.07 29.61 -41.40
CA GLY A 9 1.31 29.16 -42.77
C GLY A 9 0.21 28.24 -43.33
N THR A 10 0.61 27.38 -44.27
CA THR A 10 -0.26 26.39 -44.91
C THR A 10 0.44 25.01 -44.85
N ARG A 11 -0.35 23.92 -44.76
CA ARG A 11 0.11 22.55 -44.88
C ARG A 11 -0.59 21.84 -46.01
N THR A 12 0.07 20.89 -46.62
CA THR A 12 -0.52 20.01 -47.65
C THR A 12 -1.22 18.84 -46.95
N GLU A 13 -2.53 18.75 -47.14
CA GLU A 13 -3.32 17.63 -46.61
C GLU A 13 -3.67 16.66 -47.75
N THR A 14 -3.49 15.37 -47.51
CA THR A 14 -3.84 14.32 -48.46
C THR A 14 -5.31 13.97 -48.30
N LEU A 15 -6.10 14.17 -49.32
CA LEU A 15 -7.53 13.85 -49.33
C LEU A 15 -7.74 12.35 -49.57
N PRO A 16 -8.85 11.75 -49.09
CA PRO A 16 -9.20 10.37 -49.40
C PRO A 16 -9.33 10.21 -50.92
N LYS A 17 -8.82 9.10 -51.47
CA LYS A 17 -8.98 8.79 -52.88
C LYS A 17 -10.46 8.70 -53.26
N PRO A 18 -10.89 9.27 -54.41
CA PRO A 18 -12.24 9.06 -54.92
C PRO A 18 -12.48 7.55 -55.13
N GLU A 19 -13.73 7.09 -54.99
CA GLU A 19 -14.08 5.67 -55.16
C GLU A 19 -13.75 5.10 -56.56
N ASP A 20 -13.63 5.97 -57.57
CA ASP A 20 -13.30 5.60 -58.96
C ASP A 20 -11.80 5.67 -59.31
N ALA A 21 -10.93 6.04 -58.32
CA ALA A 21 -9.51 6.17 -58.59
C ALA A 21 -8.80 4.79 -58.58
N LYS A 22 -7.86 4.59 -59.53
CA LYS A 22 -7.03 3.39 -59.55
C LYS A 22 -6.07 3.36 -58.35
N GLU A 23 -5.70 2.15 -57.91
CA GLU A 23 -4.87 1.96 -56.73
C GLU A 23 -3.48 2.64 -56.88
N GLU A 24 -3.00 2.78 -58.12
CA GLU A 24 -1.69 3.38 -58.47
C GLU A 24 -1.72 4.92 -58.57
N ASP A 25 -2.89 5.54 -58.62
CA ASP A 25 -2.99 7.01 -58.74
C ASP A 25 -2.57 7.68 -57.41
N PRO A 26 -1.81 8.79 -57.45
CA PRO A 26 -1.47 9.53 -56.25
C PRO A 26 -2.72 10.12 -55.63
N ALA A 27 -2.86 10.06 -54.30
CA ALA A 27 -3.99 10.65 -53.59
C ALA A 27 -3.98 12.17 -53.81
N PRO A 28 -5.15 12.79 -54.07
CA PRO A 28 -5.24 14.23 -54.28
C PRO A 28 -4.82 14.98 -53.00
N THR A 29 -4.10 16.06 -53.16
CA THR A 29 -3.63 16.91 -52.09
C THR A 29 -4.26 18.30 -52.16
N GLN A 30 -4.54 18.87 -51.01
CA GLN A 30 -5.05 20.25 -50.89
C GLN A 30 -4.19 21.03 -49.92
N GLU A 31 -3.90 22.30 -50.27
CA GLU A 31 -3.32 23.25 -49.29
C GLU A 31 -4.40 23.75 -48.34
N VAL A 32 -4.21 23.54 -47.05
CA VAL A 32 -5.10 24.04 -45.99
C VAL A 32 -4.30 24.91 -45.01
N ASP A 33 -5.02 25.77 -44.33
CA ASP A 33 -4.42 26.59 -43.26
C ASP A 33 -3.79 25.68 -42.20
N ASP A 34 -2.54 25.92 -41.83
CA ASP A 34 -1.88 25.21 -40.76
C ASP A 34 -2.27 25.84 -39.40
N ILE A 35 -3.22 25.20 -38.71
CA ILE A 35 -3.68 25.60 -37.39
C ILE A 35 -2.82 24.87 -36.34
N ILE A 36 -2.01 25.63 -35.64
CA ILE A 36 -0.99 25.10 -34.73
C ILE A 36 -1.48 24.81 -33.30
N ASN A 37 -2.71 25.17 -32.96
CA ASN A 37 -3.30 24.92 -31.65
C ASN A 37 -4.60 24.10 -31.78
N ASN A 38 -5.00 23.47 -30.67
CA ASN A 38 -6.30 22.79 -30.57
C ASN A 38 -7.33 23.74 -29.91
N PRO A 39 -8.24 24.37 -30.67
CA PRO A 39 -9.22 25.31 -30.12
C PRO A 39 -10.41 24.64 -29.43
N THR A 40 -10.60 23.33 -29.62
CA THR A 40 -11.71 22.55 -29.06
C THR A 40 -11.20 21.26 -28.41
N PRO A 41 -10.35 21.39 -27.37
CA PRO A 41 -9.77 20.21 -26.70
C PRO A 41 -10.86 19.36 -26.01
N ALA A 42 -10.55 18.10 -25.75
CA ALA A 42 -11.53 17.12 -25.28
C ALA A 42 -12.26 17.55 -23.99
N TRP A 43 -11.60 18.25 -23.06
CA TRP A 43 -12.24 18.68 -21.82
C TRP A 43 -13.32 19.74 -21.96
N THR A 44 -13.41 20.44 -23.11
CA THR A 44 -14.44 21.43 -23.38
C THR A 44 -15.71 20.82 -23.96
N LYS A 45 -15.66 19.54 -24.37
CA LYS A 45 -16.78 18.80 -24.96
C LYS A 45 -17.62 18.16 -23.86
N LYS A 46 -18.86 17.79 -24.16
CA LYS A 46 -19.70 17.03 -23.22
C LYS A 46 -19.19 15.58 -23.13
N PRO A 47 -19.22 14.94 -21.94
CA PRO A 47 -18.84 13.53 -21.81
C PRO A 47 -19.59 12.58 -22.74
N SER A 48 -20.87 12.90 -23.06
CA SER A 48 -21.71 12.13 -24.00
C SER A 48 -21.19 12.10 -25.43
N ASP A 49 -20.42 13.11 -25.82
CA ASP A 49 -19.95 13.32 -27.19
C ASP A 49 -18.56 12.68 -27.42
N LEU A 50 -17.98 12.08 -26.40
CA LEU A 50 -16.64 11.50 -26.41
C LEU A 50 -16.68 9.98 -26.17
N LYS A 51 -15.81 9.27 -26.88
CA LYS A 51 -15.53 7.83 -26.71
C LYS A 51 -14.20 7.61 -26.01
N ASP A 52 -13.93 6.40 -25.56
CA ASP A 52 -12.67 6.04 -24.90
C ASP A 52 -11.44 6.37 -25.74
N GLU A 53 -11.54 6.21 -27.07
CA GLU A 53 -10.46 6.55 -28.01
C GLU A 53 -10.14 8.04 -28.00
N ASP A 54 -11.15 8.91 -27.84
CA ASP A 54 -10.96 10.36 -27.77
C ASP A 54 -10.21 10.76 -26.49
N TYR A 55 -10.53 10.12 -25.35
CA TYR A 55 -9.82 10.34 -24.10
C TYR A 55 -8.36 9.87 -24.17
N LYS A 56 -8.10 8.73 -24.79
CA LYS A 56 -6.74 8.22 -24.98
C LYS A 56 -5.94 9.09 -25.96
N ALA A 57 -6.56 9.54 -27.04
CA ALA A 57 -5.93 10.46 -28.00
C ALA A 57 -5.55 11.77 -27.32
N PHE A 58 -6.45 12.31 -26.49
CA PHE A 58 -6.19 13.52 -25.73
C PHE A 58 -5.10 13.33 -24.66
N TYR A 59 -5.02 12.17 -24.01
CA TYR A 59 -3.94 11.86 -23.09
C TYR A 59 -2.57 11.88 -23.78
N ARG A 60 -2.47 11.32 -25.00
CA ARG A 60 -1.24 11.35 -25.81
C ARG A 60 -0.88 12.75 -26.30
N GLU A 61 -1.89 13.60 -26.58
CA GLU A 61 -1.69 15.01 -26.91
C GLU A 61 -1.09 15.79 -25.72
N LEU A 62 -1.59 15.56 -24.50
CA LEU A 62 -1.06 16.19 -23.27
C LEU A 62 0.33 15.69 -22.89
N TYR A 63 0.59 14.41 -23.10
CA TYR A 63 1.80 13.72 -22.64
C TYR A 63 2.47 12.91 -23.75
N PRO A 64 3.02 13.56 -24.80
CA PRO A 64 3.53 12.89 -25.99
C PRO A 64 4.73 11.96 -25.74
N MET A 65 5.42 12.15 -24.60
CA MET A 65 6.57 11.30 -24.21
C MET A 65 6.16 10.11 -23.35
N GLN A 66 4.86 9.94 -23.03
CA GLN A 66 4.35 8.84 -22.26
C GLN A 66 3.84 7.74 -23.19
N PHE A 67 4.44 6.55 -23.05
CA PHE A 67 4.08 5.39 -23.88
C PHE A 67 2.99 4.51 -23.24
N GLU A 68 2.78 4.65 -21.92
CA GLU A 68 1.77 3.89 -21.20
C GLU A 68 0.43 4.61 -21.21
N GLU A 69 -0.64 3.85 -21.48
CA GLU A 69 -2.02 4.37 -21.41
C GLU A 69 -2.45 4.52 -19.94
N PRO A 70 -3.33 5.52 -19.65
CA PRO A 70 -3.89 5.65 -18.32
C PRO A 70 -4.81 4.45 -18.00
N LEU A 71 -4.92 4.11 -16.72
CA LEU A 71 -5.78 3.02 -16.24
C LEU A 71 -7.26 3.31 -16.47
N PHE A 72 -7.64 4.56 -16.29
CA PHE A 72 -8.97 5.13 -16.54
C PHE A 72 -8.92 6.66 -16.47
N HIS A 73 -10.03 7.29 -16.84
CA HIS A 73 -10.18 8.74 -16.81
C HIS A 73 -11.43 9.17 -16.02
N ILE A 74 -11.43 10.43 -15.59
CA ILE A 74 -12.57 11.09 -14.95
C ILE A 74 -12.80 12.40 -15.67
N HIS A 75 -13.95 12.56 -16.32
CA HIS A 75 -14.36 13.80 -16.95
C HIS A 75 -15.10 14.67 -15.93
N LEU A 76 -14.59 15.86 -15.70
CA LEU A 76 -15.18 16.90 -14.88
C LEU A 76 -15.96 17.85 -15.80
N ASN A 77 -17.24 18.06 -15.49
CA ASN A 77 -18.08 19.02 -16.22
C ASN A 77 -19.18 19.50 -15.28
N VAL A 78 -19.08 20.74 -14.82
CA VAL A 78 -19.99 21.38 -13.87
C VAL A 78 -20.12 22.88 -14.20
N ASP A 79 -21.34 23.37 -14.21
CA ASP A 79 -21.67 24.77 -14.51
C ASP A 79 -22.16 25.51 -13.26
N TYR A 80 -22.63 24.81 -12.22
CA TYR A 80 -23.18 25.39 -11.01
C TYR A 80 -22.85 24.50 -9.78
N PRO A 81 -22.46 25.04 -8.65
CA PRO A 81 -22.37 26.47 -8.25
C PRO A 81 -21.03 27.14 -8.63
N PHE A 82 -20.21 26.51 -9.43
CA PHE A 82 -18.98 27.03 -10.01
C PHE A 82 -18.77 26.38 -11.38
N ASN A 83 -18.00 27.04 -12.25
CA ASN A 83 -17.64 26.49 -13.55
C ASN A 83 -16.35 25.68 -13.42
N LEU A 84 -16.42 24.40 -13.76
CA LEU A 84 -15.26 23.50 -13.77
C LEU A 84 -15.41 22.51 -14.91
N THR A 85 -14.44 22.49 -15.80
CA THR A 85 -14.27 21.44 -16.79
C THR A 85 -12.89 20.82 -16.63
N GLY A 86 -12.70 19.61 -17.16
CA GLY A 86 -11.40 18.96 -17.08
C GLY A 86 -11.46 17.46 -17.30
N ILE A 87 -10.32 16.86 -17.49
CA ILE A 87 -10.17 15.42 -17.56
C ILE A 87 -8.98 15.03 -16.69
N LEU A 88 -9.25 14.22 -15.69
CA LEU A 88 -8.22 13.62 -14.84
C LEU A 88 -7.97 12.20 -15.29
N TYR A 89 -6.70 11.80 -15.33
CA TYR A 89 -6.26 10.47 -15.69
C TYR A 89 -5.55 9.82 -14.52
N PHE A 90 -5.88 8.57 -14.25
CA PHE A 90 -5.11 7.71 -13.34
C PHE A 90 -3.97 7.07 -14.14
N PRO A 91 -2.72 7.49 -13.91
CA PRO A 91 -1.58 6.85 -14.55
C PRO A 91 -1.32 5.49 -13.90
N LYS A 92 -0.62 4.63 -14.60
CA LYS A 92 -0.01 3.45 -13.98
C LYS A 92 1.15 3.94 -13.10
N LEU A 93 1.02 3.74 -11.79
CA LEU A 93 2.03 4.19 -10.83
C LEU A 93 3.14 3.13 -10.76
N ASN A 94 4.31 3.42 -11.31
CA ASN A 94 5.51 2.66 -11.03
C ASN A 94 6.00 2.98 -9.62
N GLN A 95 6.70 2.06 -8.97
CA GLN A 95 7.16 2.18 -7.57
C GLN A 95 8.03 3.42 -7.27
N ASP A 96 8.55 4.10 -8.28
CA ASP A 96 9.32 5.34 -8.16
C ASP A 96 8.41 6.59 -8.17
N LEU A 97 7.69 6.80 -7.07
CA LEU A 97 6.84 7.98 -6.84
C LEU A 97 7.60 9.33 -6.96
N ALA A 98 8.91 9.32 -6.82
CA ALA A 98 9.74 10.54 -6.80
C ALA A 98 10.03 11.18 -8.17
N MET A 99 9.74 10.50 -9.29
CA MET A 99 10.13 10.94 -10.64
C MET A 99 9.00 11.38 -11.56
N GLN A 100 7.77 11.49 -11.09
CA GLN A 100 6.66 11.91 -11.97
C GLN A 100 6.73 13.43 -12.21
N LYS A 101 7.30 13.81 -13.35
CA LYS A 101 7.34 15.21 -13.83
C LYS A 101 5.99 15.70 -14.38
N ASP A 102 5.14 14.78 -14.81
CA ASP A 102 3.86 15.11 -15.44
C ASP A 102 2.79 15.29 -14.35
N ARG A 103 2.23 16.48 -14.30
CA ARG A 103 1.28 16.93 -13.28
C ARG A 103 -0.06 17.30 -13.91
N ILE A 104 -1.07 17.52 -13.08
CA ILE A 104 -2.30 18.16 -13.49
C ILE A 104 -1.98 19.60 -13.92
N GLN A 105 -2.46 19.97 -15.11
CA GLN A 105 -2.31 21.31 -15.66
C GLN A 105 -3.56 22.13 -15.38
N LEU A 106 -3.39 23.33 -14.82
CA LEU A 106 -4.47 24.27 -14.58
C LEU A 106 -4.58 25.23 -15.75
N TYR A 107 -5.80 25.36 -16.26
CA TYR A 107 -6.21 26.34 -17.27
C TYR A 107 -7.28 27.27 -16.73
N GLN A 108 -7.39 28.42 -17.35
CA GLN A 108 -8.52 29.34 -17.17
C GLN A 108 -9.01 29.79 -18.56
N ASN A 109 -10.21 29.37 -18.93
CA ASN A 109 -10.76 29.59 -20.27
C ASN A 109 -9.79 29.14 -21.39
N GLN A 110 -9.28 27.95 -21.29
CA GLN A 110 -8.29 27.32 -22.19
C GLN A 110 -6.89 27.98 -22.21
N VAL A 111 -6.65 28.98 -21.36
CA VAL A 111 -5.32 29.59 -21.21
C VAL A 111 -4.56 28.88 -20.09
N TYR A 112 -3.39 28.35 -20.40
CA TYR A 112 -2.52 27.68 -19.41
C TYR A 112 -2.08 28.66 -18.32
N ILE A 113 -2.20 28.25 -17.05
CA ILE A 113 -1.84 29.04 -15.88
C ILE A 113 -0.62 28.43 -15.18
N THR A 114 -0.72 27.14 -14.78
CA THR A 114 0.34 26.47 -14.02
C THR A 114 0.13 24.95 -14.02
N ASP A 115 1.18 24.22 -13.72
CA ASP A 115 1.13 22.77 -13.38
C ASP A 115 1.26 22.54 -11.86
N ASN A 116 1.39 23.59 -11.07
CA ASN A 116 1.35 23.50 -9.63
C ASN A 116 -0.09 23.74 -9.13
N VAL A 117 -0.80 22.63 -8.86
CA VAL A 117 -2.20 22.63 -8.40
C VAL A 117 -2.33 22.41 -6.88
N GLU A 118 -1.22 22.58 -6.13
CA GLU A 118 -1.24 22.49 -4.68
C GLU A 118 -2.22 23.49 -4.06
N GLY A 119 -3.12 23.01 -3.19
CA GLY A 119 -4.18 23.80 -2.57
C GLY A 119 -5.44 23.96 -3.40
N ILE A 120 -5.44 23.60 -4.69
CA ILE A 120 -6.60 23.57 -5.59
C ILE A 120 -7.19 22.16 -5.63
N VAL A 121 -6.32 21.17 -5.78
CA VAL A 121 -6.66 19.76 -5.78
C VAL A 121 -6.22 19.15 -4.44
N PRO A 122 -6.99 18.22 -3.86
CA PRO A 122 -6.56 17.45 -2.69
C PRO A 122 -5.20 16.82 -2.90
N GLU A 123 -4.38 16.78 -1.86
CA GLU A 123 -2.98 16.37 -1.97
C GLU A 123 -2.82 14.96 -2.54
N PHE A 124 -3.67 14.01 -2.13
CA PHE A 124 -3.65 12.64 -2.63
C PHE A 124 -3.94 12.52 -4.15
N LEU A 125 -4.59 13.52 -4.74
CA LEU A 125 -4.89 13.56 -6.17
C LEU A 125 -3.79 14.24 -7.00
N THR A 126 -2.78 14.84 -6.37
CA THR A 126 -1.64 15.45 -7.09
C THR A 126 -0.79 14.41 -7.84
N MET A 127 -0.97 13.12 -7.53
CA MET A 127 -0.37 12.00 -8.26
C MET A 127 -1.06 11.70 -9.60
N LEU A 128 -2.25 12.30 -9.84
CA LEU A 128 -2.96 12.16 -11.10
C LEU A 128 -2.37 13.08 -12.18
N ARG A 129 -2.73 12.80 -13.42
CA ARG A 129 -2.42 13.61 -14.59
C ARG A 129 -3.69 14.21 -15.16
N GLY A 130 -3.57 15.17 -16.05
CA GLY A 130 -4.72 15.73 -16.78
C GLY A 130 -4.79 17.23 -16.77
N VAL A 131 -6.01 17.72 -16.95
CA VAL A 131 -6.32 19.15 -17.09
C VAL A 131 -7.49 19.50 -16.17
N ILE A 132 -7.39 20.65 -15.55
CA ILE A 132 -8.49 21.34 -14.85
C ILE A 132 -8.59 22.73 -15.46
N ASP A 133 -9.78 23.14 -15.86
CA ASP A 133 -10.08 24.47 -16.41
C ASP A 133 -11.25 25.09 -15.63
N SER A 134 -11.00 26.20 -14.96
CA SER A 134 -12.00 26.91 -14.17
C SER A 134 -11.73 28.41 -14.12
N PRO A 135 -12.69 29.26 -14.55
CA PRO A 135 -12.61 30.71 -14.40
C PRO A 135 -12.76 31.17 -12.95
N ASP A 136 -13.28 30.32 -12.08
CA ASP A 136 -13.57 30.64 -10.67
C ASP A 136 -12.34 30.44 -9.74
N ILE A 137 -11.23 29.92 -10.27
CA ILE A 137 -9.97 29.81 -9.54
C ILE A 137 -9.18 31.12 -9.70
N PRO A 138 -8.82 31.81 -8.59
CA PRO A 138 -8.09 33.07 -8.66
C PRO A 138 -6.69 32.92 -9.28
N LEU A 139 -6.28 33.88 -10.14
CA LEU A 139 -5.00 33.85 -10.86
C LEU A 139 -3.78 34.26 -10.02
N ASN A 140 -3.96 35.12 -9.03
CA ASN A 140 -2.88 35.66 -8.20
C ASN A 140 -2.82 34.99 -6.83
N VAL A 141 -1.99 33.93 -6.69
CA VAL A 141 -2.24 33.09 -5.56
C VAL A 141 -1.00 32.61 -4.86
N SER A 142 -0.84 33.11 -3.64
CA SER A 142 -0.04 32.39 -2.64
C SER A 142 -0.83 31.16 -2.16
N ARG A 143 -0.14 30.08 -1.85
CA ARG A 143 -0.72 28.82 -1.32
C ARG A 143 -1.72 29.07 -0.16
N SER A 144 -1.39 29.99 0.74
CA SER A 144 -2.22 30.35 1.89
C SER A 144 -3.55 31.00 1.50
N TYR A 145 -3.59 31.76 0.42
CA TYR A 145 -4.82 32.36 -0.09
C TYR A 145 -5.75 31.31 -0.71
N LEU A 146 -5.22 30.43 -1.55
CA LEU A 146 -5.98 29.36 -2.19
C LEU A 146 -6.64 28.45 -1.15
N GLN A 147 -5.92 28.08 -0.11
CA GLN A 147 -6.47 27.25 0.97
C GLN A 147 -7.59 27.95 1.76
N ALA A 148 -7.63 29.28 1.78
CA ALA A 148 -8.66 30.06 2.45
C ALA A 148 -9.89 30.32 1.57
N ASP A 149 -9.74 30.27 0.24
CA ASP A 149 -10.77 30.62 -0.72
C ASP A 149 -11.94 29.62 -0.71
N GLY A 150 -13.16 30.15 -0.58
CA GLY A 150 -14.38 29.33 -0.51
C GLY A 150 -14.75 28.62 -1.83
N ALA A 151 -14.39 29.19 -2.97
CA ALA A 151 -14.64 28.58 -4.28
C ALA A 151 -13.69 27.41 -4.50
N VAL A 152 -12.40 27.58 -4.17
CA VAL A 152 -11.37 26.54 -4.26
C VAL A 152 -11.73 25.35 -3.38
N LYS A 153 -12.19 25.57 -2.13
CA LYS A 153 -12.65 24.48 -1.24
C LYS A 153 -13.82 23.68 -1.82
N LYS A 154 -14.77 24.37 -2.47
CA LYS A 154 -15.91 23.71 -3.13
C LYS A 154 -15.44 22.88 -4.33
N ILE A 155 -14.54 23.41 -5.14
CA ILE A 155 -13.94 22.72 -6.29
C ILE A 155 -13.20 21.47 -5.82
N SER A 156 -12.31 21.61 -4.83
CA SER A 156 -11.55 20.50 -4.23
C SER A 156 -12.48 19.40 -3.70
N SER A 157 -13.50 19.76 -2.93
CA SER A 157 -14.49 18.80 -2.41
C SER A 157 -15.29 18.11 -3.52
N TYR A 158 -15.61 18.82 -4.60
CA TYR A 158 -16.29 18.25 -5.75
C TYR A 158 -15.42 17.24 -6.48
N ILE A 159 -14.14 17.56 -6.73
CA ILE A 159 -13.18 16.66 -7.36
C ILE A 159 -13.03 15.39 -6.51
N THR A 160 -12.81 15.51 -5.20
CA THR A 160 -12.74 14.38 -4.27
C THR A 160 -13.95 13.46 -4.40
N ARG A 161 -15.15 14.05 -4.39
CA ARG A 161 -16.39 13.29 -4.54
C ARG A 161 -16.47 12.57 -5.88
N LYS A 162 -16.14 13.24 -6.99
CA LYS A 162 -16.17 12.65 -8.34
C LYS A 162 -15.19 11.53 -8.52
N VAL A 163 -13.99 11.67 -7.94
CA VAL A 163 -12.99 10.58 -7.92
C VAL A 163 -13.54 9.38 -7.17
N GLY A 164 -14.07 9.57 -5.96
CA GLY A 164 -14.66 8.49 -5.18
C GLY A 164 -15.88 7.84 -5.88
N ASP A 165 -16.74 8.63 -6.56
CA ASP A 165 -17.86 8.12 -7.34
C ASP A 165 -17.38 7.24 -8.50
N LYS A 166 -16.35 7.67 -9.23
CA LYS A 166 -15.80 6.90 -10.35
C LYS A 166 -15.16 5.60 -9.87
N LEU A 167 -14.37 5.63 -8.80
CA LEU A 167 -13.76 4.43 -8.23
C LEU A 167 -14.82 3.42 -7.78
N ASN A 168 -15.87 3.88 -7.10
CA ASN A 168 -16.98 3.03 -6.69
C ASN A 168 -17.76 2.45 -7.88
N SER A 169 -17.94 3.25 -8.96
CA SER A 169 -18.58 2.77 -10.20
C SER A 169 -17.73 1.67 -10.85
N LEU A 170 -16.43 1.90 -11.03
CA LEU A 170 -15.51 0.90 -11.58
C LEU A 170 -15.50 -0.41 -10.78
N PHE A 171 -15.50 -0.30 -9.45
CA PHE A 171 -15.58 -1.47 -8.58
C PHE A 171 -16.88 -2.27 -8.77
N LYS A 172 -18.02 -1.58 -8.90
CA LYS A 172 -19.33 -2.21 -9.06
C LYS A 172 -19.58 -2.77 -10.46
N GLU A 173 -19.07 -2.11 -11.49
CA GLU A 173 -19.25 -2.48 -12.89
C GLU A 173 -18.41 -3.70 -13.27
N ASP A 174 -17.14 -3.73 -12.84
CA ASP A 174 -16.19 -4.80 -13.17
C ASP A 174 -15.17 -4.98 -12.03
N ARG A 175 -15.59 -5.73 -11.01
CA ARG A 175 -14.78 -6.01 -9.83
C ARG A 175 -13.45 -6.70 -10.18
N GLU A 176 -13.46 -7.67 -11.08
CA GLU A 176 -12.24 -8.40 -11.45
C GLU A 176 -11.20 -7.48 -12.09
N ASN A 177 -11.63 -6.58 -12.96
CA ASN A 177 -10.74 -5.59 -13.58
C ASN A 177 -10.24 -4.55 -12.56
N PHE A 178 -11.07 -4.19 -11.58
CA PHE A 178 -10.69 -3.31 -10.48
C PHE A 178 -9.61 -3.97 -9.59
N GLU A 179 -9.80 -5.24 -9.23
CA GLU A 179 -8.81 -6.03 -8.48
C GLU A 179 -7.46 -6.14 -9.22
N LYS A 180 -7.48 -6.36 -10.54
CA LYS A 180 -6.25 -6.40 -11.36
C LYS A 180 -5.49 -5.07 -11.36
N LYS A 181 -6.19 -3.95 -11.23
CA LYS A 181 -5.62 -2.59 -11.17
C LYS A 181 -5.26 -2.15 -9.75
N TRP A 182 -5.63 -2.92 -8.73
CA TRP A 182 -5.51 -2.52 -7.33
C TRP A 182 -4.09 -2.07 -6.96
N ASN A 183 -3.08 -2.82 -7.35
CA ASN A 183 -1.69 -2.48 -7.04
C ASN A 183 -1.23 -1.14 -7.63
N ASP A 184 -1.82 -0.73 -8.74
CA ASP A 184 -1.50 0.55 -9.41
C ASP A 184 -2.27 1.74 -8.80
N ILE A 185 -3.42 1.50 -8.14
CA ILE A 185 -4.29 2.56 -7.60
C ILE A 185 -4.31 2.63 -6.07
N LYS A 186 -3.87 1.57 -5.38
CA LYS A 186 -4.00 1.44 -3.92
C LYS A 186 -3.39 2.62 -3.16
N ILE A 187 -2.21 3.10 -3.55
CA ILE A 187 -1.53 4.17 -2.83
C ILE A 187 -2.31 5.50 -2.87
N VAL A 188 -2.97 5.80 -3.99
CA VAL A 188 -3.82 6.99 -4.12
C VAL A 188 -5.05 6.87 -3.21
N ILE A 189 -5.67 5.67 -3.19
CA ILE A 189 -6.85 5.41 -2.36
C ILE A 189 -6.47 5.46 -0.88
N GLU A 190 -5.41 4.78 -0.47
CA GLU A 190 -4.93 4.75 0.91
C GLU A 190 -4.57 6.16 1.41
N TYR A 191 -3.87 6.95 0.59
CA TYR A 191 -3.53 8.33 0.94
C TYR A 191 -4.78 9.22 1.02
N GLY A 192 -5.73 9.05 0.11
CA GLY A 192 -7.03 9.71 0.19
C GLY A 192 -7.80 9.35 1.44
N MET A 193 -7.79 8.09 1.84
CA MET A 193 -8.39 7.63 3.10
C MET A 193 -7.72 8.26 4.32
N LEU A 194 -6.42 8.52 4.27
CA LEU A 194 -5.69 9.18 5.36
C LEU A 194 -5.96 10.67 5.45
N SER A 195 -5.97 11.36 4.31
CA SER A 195 -5.98 12.82 4.24
C SER A 195 -7.39 13.44 4.24
N GLU A 196 -8.43 12.69 3.80
CA GLU A 196 -9.77 13.22 3.57
C GLU A 196 -10.87 12.32 4.18
N ASP A 197 -11.50 12.77 5.28
CA ASP A 197 -12.50 11.96 6.01
C ASP A 197 -13.70 11.58 5.14
N LYS A 198 -14.20 12.50 4.30
CA LYS A 198 -15.30 12.21 3.37
C LYS A 198 -14.92 11.18 2.30
N PHE A 199 -13.66 11.14 1.91
CA PHE A 199 -13.17 10.11 1.00
C PHE A 199 -13.00 8.78 1.73
N PHE A 200 -12.53 8.80 2.98
CA PHE A 200 -12.45 7.61 3.82
C PHE A 200 -13.80 6.89 3.96
N GLU A 201 -14.86 7.64 4.32
CA GLU A 201 -16.22 7.08 4.43
C GLU A 201 -16.68 6.44 3.11
N LYS A 202 -16.36 7.08 1.98
CA LYS A 202 -16.74 6.60 0.66
C LYS A 202 -15.93 5.39 0.20
N ALA A 203 -14.63 5.39 0.51
CA ALA A 203 -13.71 4.33 0.17
C ALA A 203 -14.04 2.99 0.86
N ASP A 204 -14.76 3.02 1.98
CA ASP A 204 -15.22 1.82 2.67
C ASP A 204 -16.03 0.87 1.76
N GLY A 205 -16.66 1.40 0.70
CA GLY A 205 -17.41 0.64 -0.29
C GLY A 205 -16.60 0.00 -1.42
N PHE A 206 -15.33 0.39 -1.63
CA PHE A 206 -14.52 -0.08 -2.75
C PHE A 206 -13.02 -0.28 -2.43
N ALA A 207 -12.53 0.20 -1.28
CA ALA A 207 -11.16 -0.07 -0.88
C ALA A 207 -10.97 -1.56 -0.62
N LEU A 208 -9.90 -2.13 -1.16
CA LEU A 208 -9.62 -3.56 -1.10
C LEU A 208 -8.48 -3.87 -0.15
N TYR A 209 -8.62 -4.98 0.52
CA TYR A 209 -7.64 -5.56 1.43
C TYR A 209 -7.21 -6.93 0.88
N PRO A 210 -6.11 -6.98 0.12
CA PRO A 210 -5.62 -8.23 -0.47
C PRO A 210 -5.09 -9.17 0.60
N THR A 211 -5.25 -10.47 0.37
CA THR A 211 -4.65 -11.51 1.20
C THR A 211 -3.34 -12.02 0.57
N VAL A 212 -2.52 -12.69 1.36
CA VAL A 212 -1.29 -13.34 0.87
C VAL A 212 -1.55 -14.44 -0.17
N ASP A 213 -2.79 -14.95 -0.22
CA ASP A 213 -3.25 -15.94 -1.20
C ASP A 213 -3.83 -15.33 -2.47
N GLY A 214 -3.86 -13.99 -2.56
CA GLY A 214 -4.31 -13.24 -3.75
C GLY A 214 -5.81 -13.03 -3.85
N ALA A 215 -6.59 -13.30 -2.80
CA ALA A 215 -7.98 -12.90 -2.71
C ALA A 215 -8.11 -11.45 -2.26
N TYR A 216 -9.15 -10.76 -2.72
CA TYR A 216 -9.42 -9.37 -2.40
C TYR A 216 -10.76 -9.24 -1.69
N TYR A 217 -10.79 -8.45 -0.62
CA TYR A 217 -11.99 -8.18 0.16
C TYR A 217 -12.16 -6.70 0.42
N THR A 218 -13.39 -6.18 0.39
CA THR A 218 -13.72 -4.93 1.07
C THR A 218 -13.61 -5.12 2.57
N PHE A 219 -13.61 -4.03 3.34
CA PHE A 219 -13.46 -4.14 4.79
C PHE A 219 -14.62 -4.96 5.42
N SER A 220 -15.85 -4.72 4.99
CA SER A 220 -17.02 -5.47 5.49
C SER A 220 -17.01 -6.95 5.10
N GLU A 221 -16.59 -7.29 3.88
CA GLU A 221 -16.42 -8.67 3.45
C GLU A 221 -15.33 -9.38 4.26
N LEU A 222 -14.22 -8.67 4.54
CA LEU A 222 -13.14 -9.20 5.36
C LEU A 222 -13.61 -9.49 6.79
N GLN A 223 -14.31 -8.54 7.42
CA GLN A 223 -14.86 -8.74 8.76
C GLN A 223 -15.74 -9.96 8.82
N GLU A 224 -16.68 -10.10 7.89
CA GLU A 224 -17.58 -11.27 7.83
C GLU A 224 -16.81 -12.58 7.62
N LYS A 225 -15.77 -12.55 6.80
CA LYS A 225 -14.94 -13.71 6.51
C LYS A 225 -14.16 -14.23 7.71
N VAL A 226 -13.66 -13.34 8.57
CA VAL A 226 -12.70 -13.70 9.62
C VAL A 226 -13.27 -13.63 11.04
N LYS A 227 -14.49 -13.10 11.25
CA LYS A 227 -15.08 -12.88 12.58
C LYS A 227 -15.07 -14.13 13.48
N ASP A 228 -15.40 -15.29 12.92
CA ASP A 228 -15.51 -16.51 13.72
C ASP A 228 -14.14 -17.08 14.11
N SER A 229 -13.16 -16.93 13.24
CA SER A 229 -11.80 -17.46 13.44
C SER A 229 -10.87 -16.49 14.19
N GLN A 230 -10.99 -15.18 13.94
CA GLN A 230 -10.01 -14.19 14.38
C GLN A 230 -10.56 -13.17 15.40
N THR A 231 -11.72 -13.40 15.97
CA THR A 231 -12.18 -12.65 17.16
C THR A 231 -11.55 -13.26 18.41
N ASP A 232 -10.94 -12.42 19.25
CA ASP A 232 -10.32 -12.82 20.51
C ASP A 232 -11.36 -12.97 21.65
N LYS A 233 -10.90 -13.37 22.84
CA LYS A 233 -11.73 -13.53 24.03
C LYS A 233 -12.39 -12.25 24.55
N ASP A 234 -11.88 -11.07 24.15
CA ASP A 234 -12.39 -9.76 24.54
C ASP A 234 -13.29 -9.15 23.43
N ASP A 235 -13.82 -9.99 22.52
CA ASP A 235 -14.64 -9.61 21.36
C ASP A 235 -13.92 -8.66 20.40
N LYS A 236 -12.60 -8.68 20.32
CA LYS A 236 -11.80 -7.86 19.43
C LYS A 236 -11.43 -8.66 18.19
N LEU A 237 -11.72 -8.11 17.01
CA LEU A 237 -11.35 -8.70 15.74
C LEU A 237 -9.88 -8.40 15.45
N VAL A 238 -9.05 -9.43 15.37
CA VAL A 238 -7.63 -9.30 15.08
C VAL A 238 -7.37 -9.61 13.62
N LEU A 239 -7.01 -8.60 12.84
CA LEU A 239 -6.66 -8.72 11.43
C LEU A 239 -5.16 -8.99 11.30
N LEU A 240 -4.82 -10.24 10.99
CA LEU A 240 -3.42 -10.63 10.77
C LEU A 240 -2.96 -10.10 9.41
N TYR A 241 -1.72 -9.62 9.35
CA TYR A 241 -1.13 -9.16 8.11
C TYR A 241 0.36 -9.50 7.98
N ALA A 242 0.82 -9.49 6.74
CA ALA A 242 2.22 -9.56 6.36
C ALA A 242 2.56 -8.36 5.47
N SER A 243 3.79 -7.88 5.56
CA SER A 243 4.35 -6.84 4.68
C SER A 243 5.39 -7.39 3.70
N ASP A 244 5.92 -8.57 3.99
CA ASP A 244 6.88 -9.31 3.18
C ASP A 244 6.49 -10.79 3.15
N LYS A 245 5.95 -11.25 2.03
CA LYS A 245 5.46 -12.62 1.90
C LYS A 245 6.58 -13.67 2.00
N GLU A 246 7.75 -13.37 1.49
CA GLU A 246 8.88 -14.29 1.49
C GLU A 246 9.57 -14.31 2.86
N GLY A 247 9.90 -13.14 3.38
CA GLY A 247 10.57 -13.01 4.68
C GLY A 247 9.71 -13.46 5.87
N GLN A 248 8.37 -13.45 5.72
CA GLN A 248 7.43 -13.85 6.77
C GLN A 248 6.74 -15.20 6.49
N HIS A 249 7.24 -15.95 5.50
CA HIS A 249 6.60 -17.17 5.01
C HIS A 249 6.26 -18.19 6.12
N SER A 250 7.18 -18.48 7.04
CA SER A 250 6.96 -19.46 8.11
C SER A 250 5.83 -19.06 9.06
N TYR A 251 5.68 -17.76 9.34
CA TYR A 251 4.61 -17.22 10.18
C TYR A 251 3.28 -17.22 9.45
N ILE A 252 3.29 -16.92 8.15
CA ILE A 252 2.10 -16.99 7.29
C ILE A 252 1.56 -18.43 7.25
N GLU A 253 2.43 -19.41 7.00
CA GLU A 253 2.01 -20.82 6.95
C GLU A 253 1.49 -21.32 8.31
N ALA A 254 2.09 -20.88 9.41
CA ALA A 254 1.58 -21.21 10.75
C ALA A 254 0.17 -20.62 10.98
N ALA A 255 -0.08 -19.37 10.52
CA ALA A 255 -1.40 -18.75 10.61
C ALA A 255 -2.43 -19.48 9.73
N LYS A 256 -2.07 -19.83 8.51
CA LYS A 256 -2.92 -20.59 7.57
C LYS A 256 -3.26 -21.98 8.10
N ALA A 257 -2.31 -22.66 8.74
CA ALA A 257 -2.54 -23.97 9.37
C ALA A 257 -3.60 -23.91 10.48
N LYS A 258 -3.78 -22.75 11.13
CA LYS A 258 -4.88 -22.48 12.09
C LYS A 258 -6.17 -21.99 11.45
N GLY A 259 -6.24 -21.89 10.12
CA GLY A 259 -7.40 -21.39 9.39
C GLY A 259 -7.55 -19.86 9.43
N TYR A 260 -6.52 -19.14 9.79
CA TYR A 260 -6.52 -17.67 9.82
C TYR A 260 -6.26 -17.08 8.44
N GLN A 261 -6.93 -15.98 8.12
CA GLN A 261 -6.62 -15.15 6.95
C GLN A 261 -5.49 -14.18 7.28
N VAL A 262 -4.55 -14.04 6.36
CA VAL A 262 -3.44 -13.08 6.47
C VAL A 262 -3.55 -12.09 5.32
N LEU A 263 -3.59 -10.81 5.64
CA LEU A 263 -3.60 -9.72 4.66
C LEU A 263 -2.19 -9.45 4.13
N MET A 264 -2.09 -8.99 2.89
CA MET A 264 -0.86 -8.46 2.32
C MET A 264 -0.91 -6.94 2.39
N MET A 265 -0.17 -6.34 3.33
CA MET A 265 -0.17 -4.90 3.57
C MET A 265 1.27 -4.36 3.45
N ASP A 266 1.64 -4.03 2.21
CA ASP A 266 2.99 -3.69 1.78
C ASP A 266 3.18 -2.21 1.35
N SER A 267 2.14 -1.39 1.53
CA SER A 267 2.21 0.05 1.22
C SER A 267 3.10 0.79 2.23
N PRO A 268 3.88 1.80 1.79
CA PRO A 268 4.74 2.59 2.68
C PRO A 268 3.97 3.42 3.73
N ILE A 269 2.66 3.63 3.53
CA ILE A 269 1.78 4.39 4.45
C ILE A 269 0.84 3.49 5.26
N VAL A 270 1.01 2.19 5.15
CA VAL A 270 0.09 1.19 5.73
C VAL A 270 -0.05 1.31 7.26
N SER A 271 1.03 1.65 7.97
CA SER A 271 0.98 1.79 9.44
C SER A 271 0.06 2.94 9.89
N HIS A 272 0.04 4.04 9.13
CA HIS A 272 -0.90 5.15 9.37
C HIS A 272 -2.35 4.75 9.02
N LEU A 273 -2.53 4.01 7.92
CA LEU A 273 -3.85 3.51 7.53
C LEU A 273 -4.43 2.56 8.57
N MET A 274 -3.64 1.60 9.05
CA MET A 274 -4.05 0.68 10.12
C MET A 274 -4.47 1.45 11.38
N GLN A 275 -3.69 2.44 11.80
CA GLN A 275 -4.02 3.27 12.97
C GLN A 275 -5.35 4.01 12.77
N LYS A 276 -5.60 4.59 11.57
CA LYS A 276 -6.87 5.25 11.26
C LYS A 276 -8.04 4.27 11.29
N LEU A 277 -7.87 3.08 10.73
CA LEU A 277 -8.90 2.02 10.74
C LEU A 277 -9.20 1.56 12.18
N GLU A 278 -8.18 1.29 12.99
CA GLU A 278 -8.32 0.89 14.41
C GLU A 278 -9.02 1.97 15.26
N THR A 279 -8.81 3.25 14.94
CA THR A 279 -9.44 4.38 15.63
C THR A 279 -10.87 4.61 15.16
N SER A 280 -11.15 4.39 13.87
CA SER A 280 -12.45 4.69 13.26
C SER A 280 -13.45 3.54 13.38
N LYS A 281 -12.99 2.33 13.58
CA LYS A 281 -13.80 1.11 13.67
C LYS A 281 -13.62 0.47 15.03
N GLU A 282 -14.74 0.22 15.70
CA GLU A 282 -14.73 -0.35 17.05
C GLU A 282 -14.23 -1.81 17.07
N LYS A 283 -13.52 -2.15 18.13
CA LYS A 283 -13.07 -3.53 18.42
C LYS A 283 -12.25 -4.20 17.31
N ILE A 284 -11.41 -3.43 16.64
CA ILE A 284 -10.50 -3.94 15.59
C ILE A 284 -9.06 -3.70 15.99
N SER A 285 -8.18 -4.61 15.64
CA SER A 285 -6.73 -4.42 15.69
C SER A 285 -6.05 -5.14 14.55
N PHE A 286 -4.95 -4.57 14.08
CA PHE A 286 -4.05 -5.20 13.15
C PHE A 286 -2.83 -5.75 13.90
N ALA A 287 -2.43 -6.98 13.58
CA ALA A 287 -1.23 -7.59 14.13
C ALA A 287 -0.43 -8.24 12.99
N ARG A 288 0.86 -7.91 12.90
CA ARG A 288 1.72 -8.58 11.93
C ARG A 288 1.97 -10.02 12.38
N VAL A 289 1.95 -10.95 11.43
CA VAL A 289 2.04 -12.40 11.73
C VAL A 289 3.27 -12.82 12.55
N ASP A 290 4.33 -12.00 12.56
CA ASP A 290 5.58 -12.22 13.29
C ASP A 290 5.76 -11.28 14.50
N ALA A 291 4.69 -10.57 14.90
CA ALA A 291 4.73 -9.67 16.07
C ALA A 291 4.78 -10.44 17.41
N ASP A 292 4.12 -11.57 17.47
CA ASP A 292 4.17 -12.52 18.58
C ASP A 292 3.73 -13.91 18.09
N HIS A 293 3.69 -14.93 18.97
CA HIS A 293 3.11 -16.22 18.61
C HIS A 293 1.58 -16.12 18.47
N LEU A 294 1.00 -16.93 17.58
CA LEU A 294 -0.39 -16.79 17.15
C LEU A 294 -1.43 -16.84 18.27
N ASP A 295 -1.20 -17.69 19.29
CA ASP A 295 -2.13 -17.81 20.42
C ASP A 295 -2.15 -16.56 21.31
N LYS A 296 -1.11 -15.73 21.23
CA LYS A 296 -1.03 -14.44 21.90
C LYS A 296 -1.55 -13.30 21.03
N LEU A 297 -1.37 -13.40 19.70
CA LEU A 297 -1.96 -12.45 18.77
C LEU A 297 -3.49 -12.53 18.74
N ILE A 298 -4.04 -13.76 18.75
CA ILE A 298 -5.48 -14.02 18.82
C ILE A 298 -5.76 -14.88 20.05
N GLN A 299 -5.96 -14.21 21.20
CA GLN A 299 -6.20 -14.88 22.46
C GLN A 299 -7.60 -15.48 22.49
N LYS A 300 -7.68 -16.80 22.53
CA LYS A 300 -8.94 -17.52 22.78
C LYS A 300 -9.10 -17.81 24.28
N GLU A 301 -10.28 -18.29 24.70
CA GLU A 301 -10.53 -18.64 26.12
C GLU A 301 -9.64 -19.78 26.58
N GLU A 302 -9.33 -20.73 25.70
CA GLU A 302 -8.42 -21.85 25.99
C GLU A 302 -6.96 -21.41 25.92
N THR A 303 -6.30 -21.39 27.06
CA THR A 303 -4.83 -21.12 27.14
C THR A 303 -4.08 -22.44 27.26
N GLN A 304 -3.00 -22.56 26.51
CA GLN A 304 -2.07 -23.70 26.65
C GLN A 304 -1.42 -23.69 28.04
N ILE A 305 -1.42 -24.84 28.69
CA ILE A 305 -0.75 -25.01 30.00
C ILE A 305 0.67 -25.48 29.75
N SER A 306 1.63 -24.84 30.44
CA SER A 306 3.04 -25.26 30.37
C SER A 306 3.24 -26.64 30.98
N LYS A 307 4.01 -27.47 30.27
CA LYS A 307 4.46 -28.79 30.78
C LYS A 307 5.62 -28.67 31.76
N LEU A 308 6.29 -27.52 31.80
CA LEU A 308 7.41 -27.25 32.71
C LEU A 308 6.92 -26.55 33.98
N SER A 309 7.47 -26.91 35.13
CA SER A 309 7.28 -26.16 36.35
C SER A 309 7.93 -24.76 36.27
N ASP A 310 7.58 -23.87 37.20
CA ASP A 310 8.16 -22.52 37.19
C ASP A 310 9.68 -22.56 37.47
N GLU A 311 10.15 -23.47 38.33
CA GLU A 311 11.59 -23.70 38.57
C GLU A 311 12.33 -24.18 37.30
N GLU A 312 11.68 -25.04 36.50
CA GLU A 312 12.25 -25.53 35.26
C GLU A 312 12.26 -24.44 34.18
N LYS A 313 11.25 -23.58 34.12
CA LYS A 313 11.22 -22.40 33.23
C LYS A 313 12.32 -21.42 33.57
N ASP A 314 12.51 -21.07 34.84
CA ASP A 314 13.55 -20.15 35.29
C ASP A 314 14.94 -20.70 34.99
N LYS A 315 15.16 -22.01 35.23
CA LYS A 315 16.40 -22.69 34.90
C LYS A 315 16.67 -22.68 33.40
N LEU A 316 15.69 -22.99 32.58
CA LEU A 316 15.81 -22.99 31.11
C LEU A 316 16.08 -21.58 30.59
N LYS A 317 15.35 -20.58 31.10
CA LYS A 317 15.56 -19.18 30.79
C LYS A 317 16.99 -18.73 31.06
N GLY A 318 17.50 -18.99 32.25
CA GLY A 318 18.90 -18.68 32.59
C GLY A 318 19.92 -19.37 31.69
N GLN A 319 19.67 -20.62 31.26
CA GLN A 319 20.54 -21.33 30.33
C GLN A 319 20.52 -20.72 28.92
N VAL A 320 19.38 -20.22 28.47
CA VAL A 320 19.26 -19.52 27.18
C VAL A 320 19.92 -18.14 27.23
N GLU A 321 19.69 -17.39 28.32
CA GLU A 321 20.30 -16.06 28.53
C GLU A 321 21.83 -16.15 28.64
N GLU A 322 22.36 -17.21 29.27
CA GLU A 322 23.83 -17.50 29.32
C GLU A 322 24.40 -17.64 27.90
N VAL A 323 23.72 -18.31 27.00
CA VAL A 323 24.16 -18.51 25.61
C VAL A 323 24.04 -17.22 24.79
N LEU A 324 23.02 -16.39 25.03
CA LEU A 324 22.83 -15.11 24.36
C LEU A 324 23.88 -14.07 24.77
N GLY A 325 24.34 -14.08 26.03
CA GLY A 325 25.26 -13.11 26.58
C GLY A 325 24.64 -11.75 26.96
N GLU A 326 25.35 -10.95 27.74
CA GLU A 326 24.84 -9.68 28.32
C GLU A 326 24.50 -8.57 27.32
N LYS A 327 25.04 -8.60 26.11
CA LYS A 327 24.81 -7.58 25.07
C LYS A 327 23.74 -8.01 24.05
N SER A 328 22.93 -8.98 24.41
CA SER A 328 21.89 -9.49 23.52
C SER A 328 20.77 -8.47 23.28
N SER A 329 20.34 -8.33 22.03
CA SER A 329 19.13 -7.59 21.64
C SER A 329 17.85 -8.40 21.82
N TYR A 330 17.92 -9.58 22.43
CA TYR A 330 16.79 -10.48 22.63
C TYR A 330 16.27 -10.45 24.07
N MET A 331 14.93 -10.30 24.20
CA MET A 331 14.21 -10.53 25.45
C MET A 331 13.66 -11.95 25.45
N VAL A 332 14.12 -12.80 26.39
CA VAL A 332 13.68 -14.20 26.47
C VAL A 332 12.32 -14.28 27.15
N GLN A 333 11.35 -14.86 26.44
CA GLN A 333 9.98 -15.11 26.92
C GLN A 333 9.71 -16.62 26.94
N MET A 334 9.18 -17.11 28.04
CA MET A 334 8.85 -18.54 28.24
C MET A 334 7.34 -18.71 28.02
N GLU A 335 6.93 -19.29 26.90
CA GLU A 335 5.50 -19.39 26.52
C GLU A 335 5.08 -20.85 26.33
N ALA A 336 3.86 -21.16 26.75
CA ALA A 336 3.26 -22.45 26.51
C ALA A 336 2.56 -22.43 25.15
N MET A 337 3.14 -23.13 24.16
CA MET A 337 2.61 -23.21 22.81
C MET A 337 2.27 -24.67 22.46
N ASP A 338 1.69 -24.90 21.27
CA ASP A 338 1.53 -26.26 20.76
C ASP A 338 2.88 -26.98 20.73
N SER A 339 2.90 -28.24 21.15
CA SER A 339 4.12 -29.04 21.22
C SER A 339 4.79 -29.31 19.86
N ASN A 340 4.04 -29.16 18.76
CA ASN A 340 4.53 -29.27 17.39
C ASN A 340 4.98 -27.93 16.80
N ALA A 341 4.72 -26.81 17.49
CA ALA A 341 5.21 -25.50 17.06
C ALA A 341 6.73 -25.42 17.28
N SER A 342 7.37 -24.45 16.63
CA SER A 342 8.83 -24.27 16.73
C SER A 342 9.33 -24.19 18.18
N PRO A 343 10.49 -24.81 18.51
CA PRO A 343 11.04 -24.75 19.85
C PRO A 343 11.42 -23.35 20.28
N PHE A 344 12.01 -22.57 19.36
CA PHE A 344 12.35 -21.16 19.50
C PHE A 344 11.73 -20.38 18.36
N MET A 345 11.24 -19.18 18.66
CA MET A 345 10.69 -18.23 17.69
C MET A 345 11.18 -16.82 17.99
N ILE A 346 11.54 -16.06 16.97
CA ILE A 346 11.90 -14.64 17.13
C ILE A 346 10.74 -13.79 16.67
N THR A 347 10.25 -12.92 17.55
CA THR A 347 9.16 -11.99 17.25
C THR A 347 9.60 -10.55 17.43
N GLU A 348 8.93 -9.64 16.75
CA GLU A 348 9.20 -8.19 16.79
C GLU A 348 7.96 -7.46 17.30
N PRO A 349 8.00 -6.82 18.49
CA PRO A 349 6.85 -6.19 19.08
C PRO A 349 6.20 -5.16 18.14
N GLU A 350 4.91 -5.30 17.87
CA GLU A 350 4.14 -4.51 16.92
C GLU A 350 4.30 -3.00 17.17
N PHE A 351 4.21 -2.56 18.42
CA PHE A 351 4.32 -1.15 18.78
C PHE A 351 5.67 -0.53 18.38
N MET A 352 6.78 -1.22 18.69
CA MET A 352 8.13 -0.72 18.40
C MET A 352 8.35 -0.61 16.89
N ARG A 353 7.89 -1.61 16.15
CA ARG A 353 7.98 -1.65 14.70
C ARG A 353 7.18 -0.54 14.04
N ARG A 354 5.89 -0.37 14.40
CA ARG A 354 5.05 0.69 13.84
C ARG A 354 5.62 2.08 14.13
N MET A 355 6.13 2.28 15.33
CA MET A 355 6.78 3.55 15.69
C MET A 355 8.00 3.83 14.81
N LYS A 356 8.82 2.82 14.51
CA LYS A 356 9.97 2.93 13.61
C LYS A 356 9.52 3.24 12.15
N GLU A 357 8.52 2.55 11.64
CA GLU A 357 7.98 2.77 10.29
C GLU A 357 7.36 4.18 10.14
N MET A 358 6.61 4.64 11.13
CA MET A 358 6.04 5.99 11.14
C MET A 358 7.12 7.08 11.17
N GLN A 359 8.23 6.85 11.87
CA GLN A 359 9.37 7.79 11.86
C GLN A 359 10.07 7.84 10.50
N GLN A 360 10.16 6.73 9.79
CA GLN A 360 10.77 6.68 8.45
C GLN A 360 9.91 7.34 7.38
N SER A 361 8.59 7.26 7.49
CA SER A 361 7.64 7.82 6.51
C SER A 361 7.33 9.31 6.75
N GLY A 362 7.45 9.79 7.98
CA GLY A 362 7.24 11.21 8.33
C GLY A 362 8.55 11.98 8.35
N GLY A 363 8.99 12.54 7.24
CA GLY A 363 10.25 13.26 7.01
C GLY A 363 10.68 14.36 7.98
N GLY A 364 10.58 14.14 9.29
CA GLY A 364 10.92 15.10 10.34
C GLY A 364 11.58 14.43 11.54
N GLY A 365 12.89 14.28 11.52
CA GLY A 365 13.71 13.96 12.69
C GLY A 365 13.68 15.06 13.76
N MET A 366 12.53 15.25 14.43
CA MET A 366 12.42 16.25 15.50
C MET A 366 12.64 15.71 16.91
N PHE A 367 12.78 14.41 17.05
CA PHE A 367 13.26 13.81 18.30
C PHE A 367 14.42 12.88 17.94
N GLY A 368 15.60 13.14 18.47
CA GLY A 368 16.87 12.44 18.22
C GLY A 368 16.92 10.94 18.57
N MET A 369 15.91 10.19 18.17
CA MET A 369 15.76 8.73 18.35
C MET A 369 16.15 7.95 17.07
N GLY A 370 16.98 8.53 16.21
CA GLY A 370 17.38 7.95 14.93
C GLY A 370 18.14 6.63 14.98
N ASN A 371 18.37 6.05 16.14
CA ASN A 371 19.06 4.76 16.31
C ASN A 371 18.51 4.00 17.52
N MET A 372 17.20 3.73 17.57
CA MET A 372 16.75 2.68 18.50
C MET A 372 17.28 1.34 17.99
N PRO A 373 18.01 0.58 18.82
CA PRO A 373 18.43 -0.76 18.44
C PRO A 373 17.20 -1.64 18.20
N ASP A 374 17.30 -2.52 17.22
CA ASP A 374 16.27 -3.52 17.00
C ASP A 374 16.14 -4.40 18.24
N MET A 375 14.96 -4.41 18.85
CA MET A 375 14.66 -5.26 20.01
C MET A 375 13.72 -6.38 19.55
N TYR A 376 14.14 -7.59 19.80
CA TYR A 376 13.39 -8.80 19.48
C TYR A 376 12.99 -9.56 20.74
N ASN A 377 11.88 -10.26 20.71
CA ASN A 377 11.56 -11.27 21.68
C ASN A 377 12.07 -12.64 21.17
N LEU A 378 12.76 -13.38 22.01
CA LEU A 378 13.03 -14.78 21.80
C LEU A 378 12.00 -15.59 22.60
N VAL A 379 10.98 -16.07 21.91
CA VAL A 379 9.94 -16.90 22.48
C VAL A 379 10.42 -18.34 22.53
N VAL A 380 10.46 -18.92 23.72
CA VAL A 380 10.83 -20.32 23.98
C VAL A 380 9.58 -21.12 24.29
N ASN A 381 9.27 -22.11 23.46
CA ASN A 381 8.10 -22.98 23.62
C ASN A 381 8.31 -24.01 24.71
N THR A 382 7.74 -23.77 25.89
CA THR A 382 7.91 -24.66 27.08
C THR A 382 7.31 -26.05 26.90
N ASN A 383 6.43 -26.24 25.90
CA ASN A 383 5.78 -27.54 25.64
C ASN A 383 6.52 -28.38 24.58
N HIS A 384 7.50 -27.78 23.88
CA HIS A 384 8.25 -28.50 22.85
C HIS A 384 9.18 -29.57 23.48
N PRO A 385 9.23 -30.82 22.96
CA PRO A 385 10.01 -31.93 23.55
C PRO A 385 11.49 -31.61 23.75
N LEU A 386 12.10 -30.80 22.89
CA LEU A 386 13.50 -30.37 23.01
C LEU A 386 13.81 -29.62 24.32
N MET A 387 12.83 -29.00 24.96
CA MET A 387 13.02 -28.25 26.20
C MET A 387 13.38 -29.21 27.34
N GLY A 388 12.68 -30.33 27.41
CA GLY A 388 13.02 -31.42 28.34
C GLY A 388 14.42 -32.02 28.08
N GLU A 389 14.82 -32.18 26.82
CA GLU A 389 16.16 -32.67 26.46
C GLU A 389 17.25 -31.67 26.88
N ILE A 390 17.05 -30.35 26.63
CA ILE A 390 18.00 -29.30 27.05
C ILE A 390 18.16 -29.30 28.56
N LEU A 391 17.05 -29.33 29.32
CA LEU A 391 17.05 -29.31 30.77
C LEU A 391 17.76 -30.55 31.37
N ASN A 392 17.58 -31.73 30.78
CA ASN A 392 18.15 -33.00 31.26
C ASN A 392 19.58 -33.26 30.77
N THR A 393 20.09 -32.42 29.85
CA THR A 393 21.45 -32.56 29.31
C THR A 393 22.49 -32.15 30.36
N LYS A 394 23.23 -33.13 30.89
CA LYS A 394 24.23 -32.93 31.95
C LYS A 394 25.48 -32.18 31.48
N THR A 395 25.88 -32.39 30.22
CA THR A 395 27.09 -31.80 29.65
C THR A 395 26.83 -30.41 29.15
N SER A 396 27.46 -29.39 29.76
CA SER A 396 27.29 -27.97 29.35
C SER A 396 27.56 -27.77 27.86
N LYS A 397 28.61 -28.34 27.29
CA LYS A 397 28.94 -28.24 25.86
C LYS A 397 27.83 -28.77 24.95
N LYS A 398 27.19 -29.90 25.29
CA LYS A 398 26.08 -30.46 24.51
C LYS A 398 24.83 -29.55 24.61
N ARG A 399 24.54 -29.07 25.82
CA ARG A 399 23.41 -28.17 26.07
C ARG A 399 23.53 -26.85 25.28
N ILE A 400 24.69 -26.20 25.35
CA ILE A 400 24.97 -24.97 24.59
C ILE A 400 24.82 -25.20 23.08
N ARG A 401 25.28 -26.36 22.58
CA ARG A 401 25.14 -26.71 21.17
C ARG A 401 23.67 -26.84 20.75
N LEU A 402 22.80 -27.46 21.57
CA LEU A 402 21.37 -27.59 21.32
C LEU A 402 20.67 -26.21 21.31
N ILE A 403 20.95 -25.36 22.31
CA ILE A 403 20.38 -24.02 22.40
C ILE A 403 20.82 -23.18 21.19
N ASN A 404 22.10 -23.16 20.83
CA ASN A 404 22.59 -22.47 19.65
C ASN A 404 21.93 -22.96 18.36
N GLN A 405 21.68 -24.26 18.23
CA GLN A 405 21.02 -24.82 17.05
C GLN A 405 19.57 -24.31 16.95
N CYS A 406 18.82 -24.32 18.06
CA CYS A 406 17.46 -23.80 18.10
C CYS A 406 17.43 -22.28 17.82
N LEU A 407 18.35 -21.53 18.40
CA LEU A 407 18.47 -20.08 18.21
C LEU A 407 18.77 -19.72 16.77
N ASP A 408 19.74 -20.40 16.14
CA ASP A 408 20.13 -20.11 14.78
C ASP A 408 19.07 -20.53 13.76
N LEU A 409 18.31 -21.60 14.03
CA LEU A 409 17.12 -21.95 13.24
C LEU A 409 16.04 -20.85 13.33
N ALA A 410 15.80 -20.29 14.51
CA ALA A 410 14.87 -19.18 14.69
C ALA A 410 15.37 -17.90 13.99
N ARG A 411 16.67 -17.60 14.07
CA ARG A 411 17.31 -16.48 13.35
C ARG A 411 17.22 -16.66 11.82
N LEU A 412 17.44 -17.89 11.35
CA LEU A 412 17.33 -18.21 9.92
C LEU A 412 15.91 -18.00 9.42
N SER A 413 14.91 -18.47 10.16
CA SER A 413 13.48 -18.29 9.84
C SER A 413 13.07 -16.83 9.78
N LYS A 414 13.70 -15.95 10.58
CA LYS A 414 13.45 -14.49 10.59
C LYS A 414 14.34 -13.72 9.59
N GLY A 415 15.24 -14.41 8.87
CA GLY A 415 16.19 -13.76 7.96
C GLY A 415 17.30 -12.97 8.63
N LEU A 416 17.51 -13.19 9.93
CA LEU A 416 18.53 -12.50 10.74
C LEU A 416 19.90 -13.19 10.70
N LEU A 417 19.98 -14.46 10.29
CA LEU A 417 21.22 -15.21 10.25
C LEU A 417 21.95 -14.94 8.93
N LYS A 418 23.08 -14.25 9.00
CA LYS A 418 23.85 -13.80 7.82
C LYS A 418 25.36 -13.94 8.05
N GLY A 419 26.14 -13.86 6.97
CA GLY A 419 27.61 -13.78 7.01
C GLY A 419 28.26 -14.96 7.73
N GLU A 420 29.19 -14.67 8.65
CA GLU A 420 29.99 -15.67 9.40
C GLU A 420 29.09 -16.55 10.27
N GLU A 421 28.06 -16.02 10.89
CA GLU A 421 27.12 -16.79 11.72
C GLU A 421 26.38 -17.84 10.89
N LEU A 422 25.92 -17.50 9.69
CA LEU A 422 25.29 -18.45 8.76
C LEU A 422 26.26 -19.54 8.33
N THR A 423 27.51 -19.20 8.02
CA THR A 423 28.56 -20.18 7.66
C THR A 423 28.84 -21.14 8.81
N SER A 424 28.95 -20.61 10.00
CA SER A 424 29.17 -21.43 11.23
C SER A 424 27.98 -22.34 11.51
N PHE A 425 26.76 -21.86 11.33
CA PHE A 425 25.54 -22.68 11.45
C PHE A 425 25.54 -23.82 10.44
N ILE A 426 25.86 -23.56 9.16
CA ILE A 426 25.93 -24.59 8.12
C ILE A 426 26.93 -25.69 8.48
N HIS A 427 28.15 -25.31 8.88
CA HIS A 427 29.17 -26.27 9.29
C HIS A 427 28.71 -27.14 10.49
N ARG A 428 28.14 -26.50 11.50
CA ARG A 428 27.63 -27.22 12.69
C ARG A 428 26.48 -28.17 12.31
N SER A 429 25.62 -27.78 11.38
CA SER A 429 24.49 -28.58 10.91
C SER A 429 24.98 -29.85 10.18
N TYR A 430 26.03 -29.76 9.36
CA TYR A 430 26.66 -30.94 8.75
C TYR A 430 27.22 -31.91 9.78
N ASP A 431 27.80 -31.42 10.87
CA ASP A 431 28.31 -32.27 11.95
C ASP A 431 27.20 -32.97 12.75
N MET A 432 25.97 -32.48 12.69
CA MET A 432 24.80 -33.10 13.35
C MET A 432 24.16 -34.19 12.50
N VAL A 433 24.39 -34.22 11.20
CA VAL A 433 23.85 -35.21 10.24
C VAL A 433 24.75 -36.47 10.20
N LYS A 434 26.01 -36.35 10.62
CA LYS A 434 26.93 -37.47 10.75
C LYS A 434 26.66 -38.28 12.01
#